data_4339c759dbde672251cf4737f26b231e
#
_entry.id   4339c759dbde672251cf4737f26b231e
#
_cell.length_a   1.000
_cell.length_b   1.000
_cell.length_c   1.000
_cell.angle_alpha   90.00
_cell.angle_beta   90.00
_cell.angle_gamma   90.00
#
_symmetry.space_group_name_H-M   'P 1'
#
loop_
_entity.id
_entity.type
_entity.pdbx_description
1 polymer ?
#
loop_
_entity_poly.entity_id
_entity_poly.type
_entity_poly.pdbx_seq_one_letter_code
_entity_poly.pdbx_strand_id
1 'polypeptide(L)'
;MQIIVFISNLKWRGSYGQTGNNSIGYYDALGLYAITTSYDQSAATVSSAMPNKALEWETSTQLDLGFDLGLFKNRIILGIDYFNKITDNLITSKVLPNTSGYGSILTNLGKVRFRGFDAEITTRNIVKKDFTWESKFTITYVKNKVLKLPENGRDKNRQGGYSVKMQDGTTKEFGGVAEGEPLGRFYGYKKDFIITTPEQAANARYDTSSKGWDWTTKQKLGVGKKTIGDYEWKDLNGDNIINSNDMFLLGNTIPHTTGGLNNTFTYKGFTLNVYLDFALGHSISNGYLQRQMCNFMNGNTSLPAEILKCWNVGDDPSKAKYARFSGNDSDELNKNFRDNSDVFTQKADYLCIREISLQYALPQALLAKIGLKGLVLTLAGNNLHYFTEVIGLSPEVGASSTYSGSFNTYPPIRKFSIGCKVTL
;
A
#
# COMPACT_ATOMS: atom_id res chain seq x y z
N MET A 1 -4.11 -14.70 -48.46
CA MET A 1 -2.66 -14.50 -48.35
C MET A 1 -2.23 -13.03 -48.16
N GLN A 2 -3.16 -12.09 -47.86
CA GLN A 2 -2.83 -10.66 -47.66
C GLN A 2 -2.60 -10.24 -46.19
N ILE A 3 -2.81 -11.14 -45.21
CA ILE A 3 -2.64 -10.83 -43.78
C ILE A 3 -1.16 -10.69 -43.38
N ILE A 4 -0.25 -11.27 -44.14
CA ILE A 4 1.20 -11.31 -43.83
C ILE A 4 1.90 -9.97 -44.08
N VAL A 5 1.33 -9.07 -44.87
CA VAL A 5 1.96 -7.78 -45.24
C VAL A 5 2.04 -6.81 -44.05
N PHE A 6 1.18 -6.95 -43.03
CA PHE A 6 1.15 -6.06 -41.88
C PHE A 6 2.00 -6.52 -40.70
N ILE A 7 2.34 -7.82 -40.63
CA ILE A 7 3.17 -8.39 -39.57
C ILE A 7 4.63 -8.24 -39.97
N SER A 8 5.40 -7.51 -39.16
CA SER A 8 6.82 -7.28 -39.35
C SER A 8 7.66 -8.27 -38.57
N ASN A 9 7.18 -8.67 -37.40
CA ASN A 9 7.83 -9.65 -36.53
C ASN A 9 6.78 -10.30 -35.63
N LEU A 10 6.91 -11.61 -35.39
CA LEU A 10 6.14 -12.33 -34.41
C LEU A 10 7.07 -13.33 -33.71
N LYS A 11 7.20 -13.22 -32.41
CA LYS A 11 8.04 -14.09 -31.59
C LYS A 11 7.23 -14.58 -30.37
N TRP A 12 7.15 -15.89 -30.22
CA TRP A 12 6.60 -16.51 -29.01
C TRP A 12 7.71 -16.74 -28.00
N ARG A 13 7.37 -16.56 -26.74
CA ARG A 13 8.26 -16.79 -25.59
C ARG A 13 7.56 -17.72 -24.61
N GLY A 14 8.32 -18.64 -24.03
CA GLY A 14 7.86 -19.48 -22.93
C GLY A 14 9.03 -19.82 -22.03
N SER A 15 8.87 -19.67 -20.74
CA SER A 15 9.85 -20.11 -19.78
C SER A 15 9.19 -20.76 -18.57
N TYR A 16 9.86 -21.75 -18.03
CA TYR A 16 9.51 -22.37 -16.76
C TYR A 16 10.80 -22.55 -15.97
N GLY A 17 10.83 -22.05 -14.77
CA GLY A 17 12.03 -22.08 -13.95
C GLY A 17 11.72 -22.07 -12.47
N GLN A 18 12.74 -22.45 -11.70
CA GLN A 18 12.71 -22.47 -10.26
C GLN A 18 13.92 -21.75 -9.69
N THR A 19 13.72 -20.92 -8.68
CA THR A 19 14.77 -20.19 -7.96
C THR A 19 14.61 -20.41 -6.46
N GLY A 20 15.75 -20.56 -5.78
CA GLY A 20 15.79 -20.63 -4.31
C GLY A 20 16.07 -19.25 -3.69
N ASN A 21 15.56 -19.04 -2.50
CA ASN A 21 15.85 -17.88 -1.65
C ASN A 21 16.09 -18.33 -0.22
N ASN A 22 17.20 -17.92 0.36
CA ASN A 22 17.60 -18.22 1.74
C ASN A 22 17.55 -16.97 2.63
N SER A 23 16.53 -16.14 2.53
CA SER A 23 16.39 -14.87 3.25
C SER A 23 16.21 -15.09 4.77
N ILE A 24 17.20 -15.71 5.41
CA ILE A 24 17.30 -15.94 6.86
C ILE A 24 18.69 -15.53 7.36
N GLY A 25 18.79 -15.25 8.65
CA GLY A 25 20.07 -15.01 9.30
C GLY A 25 20.95 -16.26 9.36
N TYR A 26 22.25 -16.08 9.43
CA TYR A 26 23.23 -17.19 9.41
C TYR A 26 23.02 -18.26 10.49
N TYR A 27 22.37 -17.91 11.59
CA TYR A 27 22.18 -18.76 12.76
C TYR A 27 20.71 -19.08 13.05
N ASP A 28 19.76 -18.65 12.23
CA ASP A 28 18.33 -18.79 12.49
C ASP A 28 17.84 -20.24 12.55
N ALA A 29 18.57 -21.17 11.92
CA ALA A 29 18.30 -22.60 12.02
C ALA A 29 18.82 -23.22 13.32
N LEU A 30 19.68 -22.51 14.04
CA LEU A 30 20.31 -22.96 15.27
C LEU A 30 19.55 -22.42 16.50
N GLY A 31 19.64 -23.12 17.63
CA GLY A 31 19.15 -22.59 18.91
C GLY A 31 20.03 -21.44 19.38
N LEU A 32 19.42 -20.30 19.67
CA LEU A 32 20.11 -19.12 20.17
C LEU A 32 19.86 -18.94 21.65
N TYR A 33 20.84 -18.36 22.33
CA TYR A 33 20.75 -18.00 23.73
C TYR A 33 20.89 -16.50 23.92
N ALA A 34 20.12 -15.91 24.80
CA ALA A 34 20.20 -14.52 25.21
C ALA A 34 20.72 -14.41 26.65
N ILE A 35 21.59 -13.43 26.90
CA ILE A 35 22.14 -13.09 28.21
C ILE A 35 21.54 -11.73 28.63
N THR A 36 20.22 -11.64 28.61
CA THR A 36 19.49 -10.37 28.87
C THR A 36 18.59 -10.47 30.09
N THR A 37 18.50 -11.63 30.68
CA THR A 37 17.69 -11.92 31.88
C THR A 37 18.56 -11.96 33.12
N SER A 38 18.00 -11.65 34.28
CA SER A 38 18.62 -11.85 35.57
C SER A 38 17.85 -12.91 36.34
N TYR A 39 18.59 -13.78 36.99
CA TYR A 39 18.08 -14.73 37.98
C TYR A 39 18.83 -14.49 39.29
N ASP A 40 18.10 -14.23 40.35
CA ASP A 40 18.67 -13.92 41.67
C ASP A 40 19.80 -12.88 41.62
N GLN A 41 19.51 -11.73 40.94
CA GLN A 41 20.42 -10.60 40.74
C GLN A 41 21.71 -10.91 39.93
N SER A 42 21.83 -12.08 39.36
CA SER A 42 22.95 -12.50 38.50
C SER A 42 22.50 -12.64 37.06
N ALA A 43 23.42 -12.38 36.13
CA ALA A 43 23.14 -12.55 34.69
C ALA A 43 22.80 -14.02 34.39
N ALA A 44 21.68 -14.24 33.75
CA ALA A 44 21.20 -15.55 33.36
C ALA A 44 21.17 -15.73 31.84
N THR A 45 21.47 -16.94 31.42
CA THR A 45 21.38 -17.33 29.99
C THR A 45 20.08 -18.08 29.77
N VAL A 46 19.28 -17.60 28.82
CA VAL A 46 17.99 -18.20 28.44
C VAL A 46 18.01 -18.54 26.97
N SER A 47 17.48 -19.71 26.62
CA SER A 47 17.26 -20.05 25.22
C SER A 47 16.22 -19.09 24.60
N SER A 48 16.61 -18.33 23.55
CA SER A 48 15.78 -17.29 22.93
C SER A 48 15.11 -17.74 21.62
N ALA A 49 15.68 -18.78 20.99
CA ALA A 49 15.11 -19.30 19.72
C ALA A 49 15.17 -20.84 19.73
N MET A 50 14.07 -21.45 19.32
CA MET A 50 14.01 -22.90 19.14
C MET A 50 14.72 -23.31 17.85
N PRO A 51 15.65 -24.27 17.89
CA PRO A 51 16.34 -24.72 16.67
C PRO A 51 15.41 -25.45 15.70
N ASN A 52 15.61 -25.24 14.42
CA ASN A 52 14.98 -26.02 13.36
C ASN A 52 16.03 -26.42 12.30
N LYS A 53 16.62 -27.60 12.47
CA LYS A 53 17.61 -28.15 11.54
C LYS A 53 17.00 -28.58 10.21
N ALA A 54 15.67 -28.67 10.11
CA ALA A 54 14.93 -29.01 8.88
C ALA A 54 14.53 -27.77 8.09
N LEU A 55 15.08 -26.60 8.44
CA LEU A 55 14.80 -25.36 7.72
C LEU A 55 15.43 -25.42 6.32
N GLU A 56 14.60 -25.22 5.29
CA GLU A 56 14.99 -25.29 3.88
C GLU A 56 14.85 -23.91 3.22
N TRP A 57 15.31 -23.80 1.99
CA TRP A 57 15.17 -22.59 1.18
C TRP A 57 13.72 -22.39 0.76
N GLU A 58 13.31 -21.14 0.69
CA GLU A 58 12.08 -20.78 -0.04
C GLU A 58 12.29 -21.06 -1.52
N THR A 59 11.30 -21.64 -2.15
CA THR A 59 11.36 -22.02 -3.56
C THR A 59 10.31 -21.26 -4.36
N SER A 60 10.74 -20.47 -5.35
CA SER A 60 9.85 -19.78 -6.29
C SER A 60 9.86 -20.50 -7.63
N THR A 61 8.71 -21.04 -8.01
CA THR A 61 8.47 -21.64 -9.35
C THR A 61 7.67 -20.67 -10.18
N GLN A 62 8.14 -20.32 -11.38
CA GLN A 62 7.50 -19.37 -12.27
C GLN A 62 7.30 -19.96 -13.66
N LEU A 63 6.10 -19.79 -14.20
CA LEU A 63 5.73 -20.02 -15.58
C LEU A 63 5.48 -18.68 -16.24
N ASP A 64 6.16 -18.38 -17.34
CA ASP A 64 5.93 -17.21 -18.18
C ASP A 64 5.59 -17.66 -19.61
N LEU A 65 4.55 -17.06 -20.17
CA LEU A 65 4.13 -17.25 -21.55
C LEU A 65 3.87 -15.88 -22.17
N GLY A 66 4.53 -15.60 -23.30
CA GLY A 66 4.39 -14.30 -23.92
C GLY A 66 4.60 -14.32 -25.42
N PHE A 67 4.31 -13.19 -26.04
CA PHE A 67 4.62 -12.96 -27.43
C PHE A 67 5.00 -11.50 -27.69
N ASP A 68 5.85 -11.31 -28.69
CA ASP A 68 6.22 -10.01 -29.24
C ASP A 68 5.67 -9.92 -30.66
N LEU A 69 4.94 -8.86 -30.95
CA LEU A 69 4.32 -8.60 -32.24
C LEU A 69 4.74 -7.23 -32.78
N GLY A 70 5.40 -7.23 -33.92
CA GLY A 70 5.72 -6.02 -34.67
C GLY A 70 4.79 -5.87 -35.87
N LEU A 71 4.16 -4.70 -36.02
CA LEU A 71 3.24 -4.40 -37.09
C LEU A 71 3.71 -3.17 -37.89
N PHE A 72 3.30 -3.09 -39.16
CA PHE A 72 3.53 -1.94 -40.05
C PHE A 72 5.00 -1.50 -40.10
N LYS A 73 5.92 -2.43 -40.39
CA LYS A 73 7.38 -2.21 -40.37
C LYS A 73 7.88 -1.73 -39.00
N ASN A 74 7.37 -2.37 -37.93
CA ASN A 74 7.64 -2.04 -36.52
C ASN A 74 7.24 -0.61 -36.11
N ARG A 75 6.22 -0.04 -36.74
CA ARG A 75 5.61 1.19 -36.25
C ARG A 75 4.80 0.99 -34.98
N ILE A 76 4.27 -0.22 -34.81
CA ILE A 76 3.62 -0.66 -33.56
C ILE A 76 4.33 -1.93 -33.12
N ILE A 77 4.83 -1.93 -31.90
CA ILE A 77 5.45 -3.08 -31.26
C ILE A 77 4.65 -3.37 -29.99
N LEU A 78 4.14 -4.57 -29.88
CA LEU A 78 3.34 -5.05 -28.75
C LEU A 78 4.05 -6.24 -28.13
N GLY A 79 4.28 -6.21 -26.83
CA GLY A 79 4.68 -7.34 -26.01
C GLY A 79 3.59 -7.63 -24.98
N ILE A 80 3.20 -8.90 -24.84
CA ILE A 80 2.28 -9.34 -23.79
C ILE A 80 2.87 -10.60 -23.17
N ASP A 81 2.92 -10.63 -21.84
CA ASP A 81 3.39 -11.74 -21.04
C ASP A 81 2.34 -12.09 -19.97
N TYR A 82 1.99 -13.35 -19.88
CA TYR A 82 1.28 -13.92 -18.76
C TYR A 82 2.29 -14.60 -17.83
N PHE A 83 2.20 -14.33 -16.54
CA PHE A 83 3.03 -14.98 -15.54
C PHE A 83 2.19 -15.65 -14.44
N ASN A 84 2.71 -16.77 -13.92
CA ASN A 84 2.19 -17.43 -12.74
C ASN A 84 3.36 -17.89 -11.87
N LYS A 85 3.60 -17.15 -10.79
CA LYS A 85 4.66 -17.40 -9.81
C LYS A 85 4.06 -17.98 -8.54
N ILE A 86 4.59 -19.12 -8.11
CA ILE A 86 4.25 -19.75 -6.83
C ILE A 86 5.51 -19.80 -5.98
N THR A 87 5.48 -19.15 -4.82
CA THR A 87 6.52 -19.29 -3.80
C THR A 87 6.03 -20.30 -2.77
N ASP A 88 6.76 -21.38 -2.62
CA ASP A 88 6.53 -22.47 -1.69
C ASP A 88 7.61 -22.49 -0.61
N ASN A 89 7.37 -23.23 0.44
CA ASN A 89 8.30 -23.32 1.59
C ASN A 89 8.65 -21.95 2.19
N LEU A 90 7.68 -21.01 2.18
CA LEU A 90 7.89 -19.70 2.78
C LEU A 90 8.32 -19.88 4.24
N ILE A 91 9.41 -19.22 4.60
CA ILE A 91 9.94 -19.23 5.96
C ILE A 91 9.08 -18.31 6.82
N THR A 92 8.38 -18.88 7.76
CA THR A 92 7.45 -18.18 8.64
C THR A 92 7.55 -18.70 10.08
N SER A 93 7.18 -17.86 11.04
CA SER A 93 7.13 -18.24 12.45
C SER A 93 5.83 -18.99 12.75
N LYS A 94 5.93 -20.21 13.17
CA LYS A 94 4.81 -20.98 13.74
C LYS A 94 4.78 -20.74 15.25
N VAL A 95 3.66 -20.22 15.77
CA VAL A 95 3.44 -20.04 17.21
C VAL A 95 3.39 -21.40 17.89
N LEU A 96 4.06 -21.51 19.02
CA LEU A 96 4.10 -22.73 19.83
C LEU A 96 3.26 -22.56 21.11
N PRO A 97 2.76 -23.66 21.69
CA PRO A 97 2.16 -23.64 23.02
C PRO A 97 3.16 -23.13 24.08
N ASN A 98 2.67 -22.36 25.05
CA ASN A 98 3.51 -21.82 26.13
C ASN A 98 4.25 -22.92 26.93
N THR A 99 3.72 -24.13 26.94
CA THR A 99 4.34 -25.32 27.57
C THR A 99 5.64 -25.74 26.88
N SER A 100 5.92 -25.30 25.67
CA SER A 100 7.18 -25.55 24.95
C SER A 100 8.37 -24.75 25.49
N GLY A 101 8.11 -23.70 26.27
CA GLY A 101 9.12 -22.72 26.70
C GLY A 101 9.56 -21.73 25.60
N TYR A 102 8.98 -21.81 24.39
CA TYR A 102 9.27 -20.92 23.26
C TYR A 102 8.00 -20.30 22.73
N GLY A 103 8.08 -19.04 22.28
CA GLY A 103 6.95 -18.35 21.66
C GLY A 103 6.65 -18.85 20.25
N SER A 104 7.69 -19.17 19.48
CA SER A 104 7.54 -19.62 18.10
C SER A 104 8.77 -20.40 17.61
N ILE A 105 8.61 -21.07 16.48
CA ILE A 105 9.69 -21.72 15.72
C ILE A 105 9.63 -21.25 14.25
N LEU A 106 10.78 -20.97 13.66
CA LEU A 106 10.88 -20.74 12.21
C LEU A 106 10.72 -22.06 11.45
N THR A 107 9.90 -22.05 10.41
CA THR A 107 9.58 -23.25 9.65
C THR A 107 9.14 -22.91 8.21
N ASN A 108 9.28 -23.88 7.31
CA ASN A 108 8.90 -23.76 5.88
C ASN A 108 7.44 -24.21 5.69
N LEU A 109 6.47 -23.34 5.94
CA LEU A 109 5.05 -23.75 5.96
C LEU A 109 4.11 -22.82 5.17
N GLY A 110 4.63 -21.93 4.35
CA GLY A 110 3.78 -21.00 3.60
C GLY A 110 3.83 -21.27 2.11
N LYS A 111 2.71 -20.99 1.43
CA LYS A 111 2.62 -21.01 -0.03
C LYS A 111 1.78 -19.86 -0.54
N VAL A 112 2.35 -19.03 -1.42
CA VAL A 112 1.68 -17.86 -2.00
C VAL A 112 1.83 -17.86 -3.52
N ARG A 113 0.77 -17.48 -4.21
CA ARG A 113 0.75 -17.34 -5.65
C ARG A 113 0.58 -15.89 -6.06
N PHE A 114 1.38 -15.46 -7.03
CA PHE A 114 1.21 -14.23 -7.79
C PHE A 114 0.97 -14.60 -9.25
N ARG A 115 -0.09 -14.08 -9.85
CA ARG A 115 -0.40 -14.29 -11.26
C ARG A 115 -0.91 -13.04 -11.89
N GLY A 116 -0.61 -12.84 -13.15
CA GLY A 116 -1.03 -11.64 -13.83
C GLY A 116 -0.58 -11.61 -15.29
N PHE A 117 -0.61 -10.42 -15.83
CA PHE A 117 -0.07 -10.15 -17.15
C PHE A 117 0.66 -8.81 -17.16
N ASP A 118 1.68 -8.74 -17.97
CA ASP A 118 2.40 -7.54 -18.35
C ASP A 118 2.11 -7.25 -19.81
N ALA A 119 1.85 -6.00 -20.14
CA ALA A 119 1.72 -5.59 -21.53
C ALA A 119 2.51 -4.30 -21.78
N GLU A 120 3.22 -4.29 -22.90
CA GLU A 120 3.96 -3.14 -23.39
C GLU A 120 3.55 -2.85 -24.84
N ILE A 121 3.24 -1.59 -25.14
CA ILE A 121 3.02 -1.14 -26.50
C ILE A 121 3.90 0.07 -26.79
N THR A 122 4.73 -0.05 -27.84
CA THR A 122 5.51 1.07 -28.36
C THR A 122 5.00 1.43 -29.76
N THR A 123 4.71 2.73 -29.94
CA THR A 123 4.20 3.23 -31.21
C THR A 123 5.04 4.39 -31.71
N ARG A 124 5.41 4.33 -33.00
CA ARG A 124 5.99 5.47 -33.73
C ARG A 124 4.89 6.22 -34.43
N ASN A 125 4.31 7.20 -33.72
CA ASN A 125 3.12 7.91 -34.16
C ASN A 125 3.40 8.76 -35.40
N ILE A 126 4.48 9.52 -35.35
CA ILE A 126 4.92 10.39 -36.44
C ILE A 126 6.41 10.18 -36.66
N VAL A 127 6.80 9.94 -37.92
CA VAL A 127 8.19 9.84 -38.35
C VAL A 127 8.38 10.69 -39.57
N LYS A 128 8.87 11.92 -39.40
CA LYS A 128 9.23 12.86 -40.47
C LYS A 128 10.70 13.24 -40.36
N LYS A 129 11.26 13.85 -41.35
CA LYS A 129 12.68 14.26 -41.44
C LYS A 129 13.13 15.05 -40.20
N ASP A 130 12.37 16.03 -39.77
CA ASP A 130 12.73 16.95 -38.69
C ASP A 130 11.91 16.72 -37.41
N PHE A 131 10.88 15.88 -37.46
CA PHE A 131 10.00 15.64 -36.32
C PHE A 131 9.66 14.16 -36.16
N THR A 132 9.87 13.64 -34.94
CA THR A 132 9.42 12.30 -34.55
C THR A 132 8.61 12.36 -33.26
N TRP A 133 7.60 11.51 -33.17
CA TRP A 133 6.83 11.27 -31.95
C TRP A 133 6.70 9.78 -31.73
N GLU A 134 7.22 9.31 -30.59
CA GLU A 134 7.10 7.94 -30.13
C GLU A 134 6.39 7.91 -28.79
N SER A 135 5.52 6.91 -28.59
CA SER A 135 4.84 6.65 -27.31
C SER A 135 5.12 5.23 -26.89
N LYS A 136 5.42 5.04 -25.61
CA LYS A 136 5.58 3.74 -24.95
C LYS A 136 4.63 3.67 -23.76
N PHE A 137 3.71 2.72 -23.78
CA PHE A 137 2.77 2.44 -22.69
C PHE A 137 3.08 1.07 -22.10
N THR A 138 3.12 0.98 -20.78
CA THR A 138 3.29 -0.26 -20.04
C THR A 138 2.17 -0.42 -19.02
N ILE A 139 1.70 -1.64 -18.83
CA ILE A 139 0.72 -1.98 -17.79
C ILE A 139 1.01 -3.36 -17.24
N THR A 140 1.01 -3.47 -15.93
CA THR A 140 1.08 -4.71 -15.17
C THR A 140 -0.21 -4.89 -14.39
N TYR A 141 -0.84 -6.04 -14.49
CA TYR A 141 -1.94 -6.43 -13.63
C TYR A 141 -1.57 -7.69 -12.88
N VAL A 142 -1.61 -7.63 -11.54
CA VAL A 142 -1.23 -8.75 -10.67
C VAL A 142 -2.29 -9.04 -9.61
N LYS A 143 -2.58 -10.32 -9.40
CA LYS A 143 -3.35 -10.82 -8.27
C LYS A 143 -2.49 -11.76 -7.45
N ASN A 144 -2.51 -11.57 -6.14
CA ASN A 144 -1.90 -12.52 -5.21
C ASN A 144 -2.98 -13.33 -4.49
N LYS A 145 -2.61 -14.51 -4.02
CA LYS A 145 -3.46 -15.40 -3.22
C LYS A 145 -2.59 -16.28 -2.34
N VAL A 146 -2.92 -16.33 -1.06
CA VAL A 146 -2.35 -17.30 -0.12
C VAL A 146 -2.94 -18.67 -0.46
N LEU A 147 -2.09 -19.67 -0.72
CA LEU A 147 -2.50 -21.01 -1.07
C LEU A 147 -2.45 -21.97 0.11
N LYS A 148 -1.45 -21.82 0.99
CA LYS A 148 -1.25 -22.66 2.16
C LYS A 148 -0.58 -21.85 3.29
N LEU A 149 -0.99 -22.15 4.52
CA LEU A 149 -0.41 -21.65 5.77
C LEU A 149 -0.17 -22.82 6.73
N PRO A 150 0.63 -22.61 7.79
CA PRO A 150 0.76 -23.60 8.86
C PRO A 150 -0.60 -23.95 9.45
N GLU A 151 -0.85 -25.25 9.61
CA GLU A 151 -2.05 -25.73 10.30
C GLU A 151 -2.05 -25.25 11.76
N ASN A 152 -3.17 -24.66 12.18
CA ASN A 152 -3.33 -24.11 13.52
C ASN A 152 -4.73 -24.30 14.11
N GLY A 153 -5.58 -25.08 13.43
CA GLY A 153 -6.94 -25.38 13.87
C GLY A 153 -7.96 -24.25 13.68
N ARG A 154 -7.54 -23.10 13.12
CA ARG A 154 -8.43 -21.97 12.82
C ARG A 154 -8.99 -22.04 11.40
N ASP A 155 -10.09 -21.30 11.15
CA ASP A 155 -10.66 -21.20 9.81
C ASP A 155 -9.59 -20.77 8.80
N LYS A 156 -9.44 -21.54 7.72
CA LYS A 156 -8.45 -21.31 6.64
C LYS A 156 -7.00 -21.16 7.15
N ASN A 157 -6.66 -21.86 8.23
CA ASN A 157 -5.35 -21.80 8.87
C ASN A 157 -4.87 -20.35 9.14
N ARG A 158 -5.80 -19.47 9.52
CA ARG A 158 -5.61 -18.04 9.66
C ARG A 158 -4.48 -17.70 10.65
N GLN A 159 -3.53 -16.90 10.21
CA GLN A 159 -2.46 -16.35 11.02
C GLN A 159 -2.81 -14.92 11.45
N GLY A 160 -2.82 -14.66 12.74
CA GLY A 160 -3.30 -13.39 13.30
C GLY A 160 -4.81 -13.23 13.16
N GLY A 161 -5.29 -11.98 13.19
CA GLY A 161 -6.71 -11.68 13.15
C GLY A 161 -7.43 -11.97 14.46
N TYR A 162 -8.76 -12.03 14.44
CA TYR A 162 -9.64 -12.13 15.61
C TYR A 162 -10.86 -12.98 15.30
N SER A 163 -11.41 -13.61 16.34
CA SER A 163 -12.62 -14.44 16.25
C SER A 163 -13.80 -13.69 16.83
N VAL A 164 -14.91 -13.66 16.11
CA VAL A 164 -16.14 -12.94 16.49
C VAL A 164 -17.29 -13.90 16.63
N LYS A 165 -17.93 -13.89 17.79
CA LYS A 165 -19.19 -14.63 18.02
C LYS A 165 -20.34 -13.79 17.45
N MET A 166 -21.03 -14.34 16.47
CA MET A 166 -22.19 -13.72 15.83
C MET A 166 -23.48 -13.96 16.64
N GLN A 167 -24.52 -13.16 16.39
CA GLN A 167 -25.85 -13.32 17.02
C GLN A 167 -26.46 -14.71 16.80
N ASP A 168 -26.20 -15.34 15.65
CA ASP A 168 -26.68 -16.68 15.34
C ASP A 168 -25.95 -17.80 16.09
N GLY A 169 -25.04 -17.43 17.01
CA GLY A 169 -24.22 -18.36 17.78
C GLY A 169 -22.99 -18.89 17.05
N THR A 170 -22.83 -18.62 15.75
CA THR A 170 -21.65 -19.02 14.98
C THR A 170 -20.45 -18.15 15.35
N THR A 171 -19.24 -18.74 15.22
CA THR A 171 -17.99 -17.97 15.34
C THR A 171 -17.39 -17.79 13.96
N LYS A 172 -17.11 -16.53 13.59
CA LYS A 172 -16.45 -16.18 12.34
C LYS A 172 -15.09 -15.56 12.62
N GLU A 173 -14.13 -15.80 11.75
CA GLU A 173 -12.78 -15.26 11.88
C GLU A 173 -12.50 -14.18 10.84
N PHE A 174 -11.90 -13.09 11.28
CA PHE A 174 -11.62 -11.90 10.47
C PHE A 174 -10.18 -11.45 10.67
N GLY A 175 -9.68 -10.64 9.73
CA GLY A 175 -8.33 -10.06 9.81
C GLY A 175 -7.23 -11.06 9.55
N GLY A 176 -5.99 -10.65 9.79
CA GLY A 176 -4.81 -11.49 9.58
C GLY A 176 -4.62 -11.94 8.13
N VAL A 177 -3.88 -13.05 7.97
CA VAL A 177 -3.61 -13.71 6.69
C VAL A 177 -4.27 -15.08 6.72
N ALA A 178 -5.04 -15.43 5.67
CA ALA A 178 -5.79 -16.68 5.59
C ALA A 178 -5.67 -17.35 4.22
N GLU A 179 -5.77 -18.68 4.19
CA GLU A 179 -5.78 -19.44 2.94
C GLU A 179 -6.96 -19.03 2.05
N GLY A 180 -6.69 -18.90 0.77
CA GLY A 180 -7.70 -18.47 -0.20
C GLY A 180 -7.88 -16.95 -0.32
N GLU A 181 -7.30 -16.16 0.57
CA GLU A 181 -7.42 -14.71 0.61
C GLU A 181 -6.16 -14.02 0.03
N PRO A 182 -6.28 -12.75 -0.48
CA PRO A 182 -5.11 -12.00 -0.90
C PRO A 182 -4.35 -11.42 0.30
N LEU A 183 -3.05 -11.17 0.10
CA LEU A 183 -2.22 -10.40 1.02
C LEU A 183 -2.56 -8.91 0.94
N GLY A 184 -2.18 -8.15 1.97
CA GLY A 184 -2.30 -6.69 2.01
C GLY A 184 -3.65 -6.17 2.49
N ARG A 185 -4.59 -7.03 2.90
CA ARG A 185 -5.87 -6.63 3.48
C ARG A 185 -5.67 -5.98 4.85
N PHE A 186 -6.40 -4.91 5.11
CA PHE A 186 -6.45 -4.30 6.44
C PHE A 186 -7.90 -4.07 6.88
N TYR A 187 -8.10 -4.07 8.20
CA TYR A 187 -9.39 -4.08 8.83
C TYR A 187 -9.49 -2.96 9.86
N GLY A 188 -10.69 -2.46 10.10
CA GLY A 188 -10.94 -1.41 11.08
C GLY A 188 -12.41 -1.09 11.20
N TYR A 189 -12.71 -0.08 11.97
CA TYR A 189 -14.08 0.35 12.23
C TYR A 189 -14.68 1.05 11.01
N LYS A 190 -15.99 0.82 10.80
CA LYS A 190 -16.74 1.43 9.72
C LYS A 190 -17.82 2.32 10.28
N LYS A 191 -17.82 3.59 9.87
CA LYS A 191 -18.88 4.55 10.25
C LYS A 191 -20.22 4.08 9.69
N ASP A 192 -21.28 4.30 10.47
CA ASP A 192 -22.66 4.06 10.08
C ASP A 192 -23.29 5.41 9.69
N PHE A 193 -23.45 6.30 10.64
CA PHE A 193 -23.95 7.67 10.43
C PHE A 193 -23.42 8.63 11.49
N ILE A 194 -23.71 9.92 11.33
CA ILE A 194 -23.47 10.95 12.36
C ILE A 194 -24.77 11.09 13.17
N ILE A 195 -24.67 11.01 14.49
CA ILE A 195 -25.79 11.17 15.42
C ILE A 195 -26.26 12.63 15.34
N THR A 196 -27.53 12.87 15.04
CA THR A 196 -28.07 14.22 14.82
C THR A 196 -29.22 14.56 15.76
N THR A 197 -29.80 13.56 16.43
CA THR A 197 -30.93 13.77 17.35
C THR A 197 -30.62 13.23 18.75
N PRO A 198 -31.29 13.82 19.81
CA PRO A 198 -31.16 13.29 21.15
C PRO A 198 -31.59 11.83 21.29
N GLU A 199 -32.60 11.43 20.51
CA GLU A 199 -33.10 10.05 20.50
C GLU A 199 -32.05 9.08 19.95
N GLN A 200 -31.36 9.44 18.83
CA GLN A 200 -30.25 8.65 18.29
C GLN A 200 -29.11 8.56 19.32
N ALA A 201 -28.78 9.64 20.02
CA ALA A 201 -27.76 9.63 21.06
C ALA A 201 -28.14 8.75 22.26
N ALA A 202 -29.40 8.76 22.64
CA ALA A 202 -29.92 7.92 23.75
C ALA A 202 -29.90 6.43 23.41
N ASN A 203 -30.13 6.08 22.13
CA ASN A 203 -30.12 4.70 21.60
C ASN A 203 -28.79 4.27 20.97
N ALA A 204 -27.74 5.10 21.06
CA ALA A 204 -26.44 4.81 20.47
C ALA A 204 -25.80 3.57 21.11
N ARG A 205 -25.12 2.78 20.28
CA ARG A 205 -24.38 1.58 20.70
C ARG A 205 -23.29 1.94 21.72
N TYR A 206 -23.12 1.06 22.69
CA TYR A 206 -22.11 1.23 23.72
C TYR A 206 -20.69 1.04 23.14
N ASP A 207 -19.82 2.01 23.35
CA ASP A 207 -18.47 1.99 22.76
C ASP A 207 -17.39 1.73 23.83
N THR A 208 -16.84 0.54 23.88
CA THR A 208 -15.86 0.13 24.91
C THR A 208 -14.47 0.70 24.70
N SER A 209 -14.15 1.20 23.51
CA SER A 209 -12.84 1.77 23.20
C SER A 209 -12.71 3.22 23.64
N SER A 210 -13.81 3.90 23.86
CA SER A 210 -13.81 5.26 24.40
C SER A 210 -13.57 5.25 25.91
N LYS A 211 -12.30 5.43 26.27
CA LYS A 211 -11.90 5.60 27.68
C LYS A 211 -11.79 7.09 27.98
N GLY A 212 -12.91 7.79 27.99
CA GLY A 212 -12.92 9.21 28.30
C GLY A 212 -12.48 9.53 29.72
N TRP A 213 -11.74 10.60 29.83
CA TRP A 213 -11.37 11.20 31.11
C TRP A 213 -11.89 12.65 31.11
N ASP A 214 -12.72 12.96 32.07
CA ASP A 214 -13.16 14.36 32.28
C ASP A 214 -12.11 15.09 33.12
N TRP A 215 -11.37 15.96 32.48
CA TRP A 215 -10.33 16.77 33.12
C TRP A 215 -10.91 17.81 34.10
N THR A 216 -12.17 18.19 33.93
CA THR A 216 -12.85 19.16 34.81
C THR A 216 -13.25 18.51 36.11
N THR A 217 -13.85 17.33 36.04
CA THR A 217 -14.30 16.59 37.23
C THR A 217 -13.26 15.65 37.78
N LYS A 218 -12.14 15.43 37.03
CA LYS A 218 -11.11 14.43 37.31
C LYS A 218 -11.66 13.01 37.48
N GLN A 219 -12.75 12.73 36.78
CA GLN A 219 -13.40 11.42 36.81
C GLN A 219 -13.36 10.78 35.45
N LYS A 220 -13.34 9.44 35.43
CA LYS A 220 -13.52 8.68 34.22
C LYS A 220 -14.93 8.87 33.71
N LEU A 221 -15.08 9.49 32.54
CA LEU A 221 -16.38 9.57 31.87
C LEU A 221 -16.93 8.15 31.70
N GLY A 222 -18.24 8.01 31.89
CA GLY A 222 -18.86 6.72 31.62
C GLY A 222 -18.52 6.25 30.23
N VAL A 223 -17.75 5.16 30.18
CA VAL A 223 -17.34 4.52 28.93
C VAL A 223 -18.56 4.37 28.04
N GLY A 224 -18.47 4.84 26.81
CA GLY A 224 -19.45 4.56 25.78
C GLY A 224 -20.53 5.61 25.53
N LYS A 225 -20.57 6.72 26.24
CA LYS A 225 -21.56 7.77 25.94
C LYS A 225 -21.21 8.52 24.67
N LYS A 226 -22.13 8.47 23.71
CA LYS A 226 -22.12 9.28 22.49
C LYS A 226 -23.10 10.42 22.60
N THR A 227 -22.87 11.48 21.87
CA THR A 227 -23.72 12.68 21.83
C THR A 227 -23.96 13.11 20.39
N ILE A 228 -24.79 14.12 20.21
CA ILE A 228 -25.09 14.72 18.91
C ILE A 228 -23.78 15.19 18.26
N GLY A 229 -23.58 14.80 17.01
CA GLY A 229 -22.39 15.06 16.22
C GLY A 229 -21.34 13.95 16.24
N ASP A 230 -21.44 12.96 17.13
CA ASP A 230 -20.54 11.82 17.16
C ASP A 230 -20.88 10.80 16.06
N TYR A 231 -19.89 9.97 15.65
CA TYR A 231 -20.16 8.84 14.80
C TYR A 231 -20.88 7.72 15.54
N GLU A 232 -21.92 7.18 14.92
CA GLU A 232 -22.33 5.81 15.18
C GLU A 232 -21.51 4.87 14.31
N TRP A 233 -20.95 3.82 14.92
CA TRP A 233 -20.13 2.82 14.25
C TRP A 233 -20.96 1.58 13.93
N LYS A 234 -20.60 0.89 12.83
CA LYS A 234 -21.25 -0.38 12.47
C LYS A 234 -20.88 -1.46 13.47
N ASP A 235 -21.87 -2.17 13.92
CA ASP A 235 -21.79 -3.35 14.75
C ASP A 235 -21.78 -4.57 13.85
N LEU A 236 -20.68 -5.35 13.90
CA LEU A 236 -20.47 -6.50 13.03
C LEU A 236 -21.23 -7.74 13.52
N ASN A 237 -21.28 -7.93 14.82
CA ASN A 237 -21.87 -9.11 15.45
C ASN A 237 -23.29 -8.88 15.98
N GLY A 238 -23.75 -7.63 16.05
CA GLY A 238 -25.10 -7.27 16.44
C GLY A 238 -25.36 -7.28 17.95
N ASP A 239 -24.30 -7.19 18.78
CA ASP A 239 -24.42 -7.21 20.25
C ASP A 239 -24.66 -5.82 20.85
N ASN A 240 -24.77 -4.76 20.04
CA ASN A 240 -24.89 -3.36 20.42
C ASN A 240 -23.68 -2.81 21.23
N ILE A 241 -22.53 -3.47 21.15
CA ILE A 241 -21.31 -3.06 21.82
C ILE A 241 -20.19 -2.91 20.79
N ILE A 242 -19.76 -1.69 20.55
CA ILE A 242 -18.62 -1.43 19.64
C ILE A 242 -17.30 -1.71 20.34
N ASN A 243 -16.57 -2.69 19.83
CA ASN A 243 -15.28 -3.13 20.38
C ASN A 243 -14.38 -3.69 19.26
N SER A 244 -13.29 -4.38 19.60
CA SER A 244 -12.36 -4.97 18.63
C SER A 244 -12.99 -6.06 17.74
N ASN A 245 -14.18 -6.54 18.06
CA ASN A 245 -14.90 -7.52 17.25
C ASN A 245 -15.66 -6.88 16.07
N ASP A 246 -15.77 -5.53 16.03
CA ASP A 246 -16.54 -4.80 15.02
C ASP A 246 -15.68 -4.21 13.91
N MET A 247 -14.60 -4.88 13.60
CA MET A 247 -13.72 -4.46 12.51
C MET A 247 -14.14 -5.10 11.19
N PHE A 248 -14.28 -4.27 10.17
CA PHE A 248 -14.63 -4.62 8.80
C PHE A 248 -13.40 -4.57 7.91
N LEU A 249 -13.45 -5.27 6.77
CA LEU A 249 -12.46 -5.06 5.72
C LEU A 249 -12.59 -3.62 5.19
N LEU A 250 -11.53 -2.82 5.31
CA LEU A 250 -11.48 -1.44 4.84
C LEU A 250 -10.82 -1.30 3.46
N GLY A 251 -9.81 -2.12 3.18
CA GLY A 251 -9.13 -2.04 1.91
C GLY A 251 -7.98 -3.05 1.76
N ASN A 252 -7.21 -2.83 0.70
CA ASN A 252 -5.97 -3.56 0.43
C ASN A 252 -4.86 -2.57 0.12
N THR A 253 -3.69 -2.74 0.72
CA THR A 253 -2.54 -1.83 0.54
C THR A 253 -1.75 -2.11 -0.73
N ILE A 254 -1.96 -3.25 -1.39
CA ILE A 254 -1.21 -3.68 -2.57
C ILE A 254 -1.98 -3.29 -3.83
N PRO A 255 -1.43 -2.43 -4.71
CA PRO A 255 -2.06 -2.12 -5.98
C PRO A 255 -2.12 -3.36 -6.88
N HIS A 256 -3.24 -3.56 -7.55
CA HIS A 256 -3.37 -4.65 -8.51
C HIS A 256 -3.00 -4.24 -9.94
N THR A 257 -2.96 -2.94 -10.25
CA THR A 257 -2.62 -2.43 -11.57
C THR A 257 -1.61 -1.32 -11.43
N THR A 258 -0.48 -1.45 -12.12
CA THR A 258 0.56 -0.41 -12.20
C THR A 258 0.96 -0.23 -13.65
N GLY A 259 1.47 0.93 -14.01
CA GLY A 259 1.93 1.15 -15.37
C GLY A 259 2.49 2.54 -15.59
N GLY A 260 2.80 2.83 -16.86
CA GLY A 260 3.33 4.12 -17.23
C GLY A 260 3.15 4.42 -18.72
N LEU A 261 3.19 5.71 -19.02
CA LEU A 261 3.14 6.23 -20.39
C LEU A 261 4.32 7.19 -20.59
N ASN A 262 5.19 6.83 -21.52
CA ASN A 262 6.28 7.70 -21.94
C ASN A 262 6.03 8.23 -23.34
N ASN A 263 6.09 9.55 -23.53
CA ASN A 263 6.05 10.20 -24.82
C ASN A 263 7.36 10.91 -25.10
N THR A 264 7.96 10.64 -26.25
CA THR A 264 9.18 11.27 -26.71
C THR A 264 8.92 12.03 -28.01
N PHE A 265 9.18 13.32 -27.99
CA PHE A 265 9.05 14.21 -29.15
C PHE A 265 10.44 14.73 -29.53
N THR A 266 10.86 14.53 -30.77
CA THR A 266 12.15 15.04 -31.26
C THR A 266 11.90 16.03 -32.39
N TYR A 267 12.51 17.22 -32.32
CA TYR A 267 12.41 18.25 -33.33
C TYR A 267 13.72 19.04 -33.46
N LYS A 268 14.40 18.93 -34.58
CA LYS A 268 15.60 19.75 -34.91
C LYS A 268 16.63 19.88 -33.78
N GLY A 269 17.01 18.76 -33.15
CA GLY A 269 17.96 18.72 -32.05
C GLY A 269 17.32 18.86 -30.65
N PHE A 270 16.07 19.29 -30.53
CA PHE A 270 15.32 19.22 -29.28
C PHE A 270 14.71 17.84 -29.09
N THR A 271 14.77 17.34 -27.87
CA THR A 271 14.06 16.13 -27.44
C THR A 271 13.29 16.44 -26.16
N LEU A 272 11.98 16.38 -26.24
CA LEU A 272 11.07 16.47 -25.10
C LEU A 272 10.62 15.06 -24.71
N ASN A 273 10.83 14.69 -23.45
CA ASN A 273 10.33 13.45 -22.88
C ASN A 273 9.32 13.76 -21.78
N VAL A 274 8.16 13.10 -21.81
CA VAL A 274 7.10 13.21 -20.82
C VAL A 274 6.76 11.82 -20.32
N TYR A 275 7.10 11.54 -19.07
CA TYR A 275 6.83 10.25 -18.43
C TYR A 275 5.78 10.40 -17.33
N LEU A 276 4.72 9.64 -17.47
CA LEU A 276 3.64 9.48 -16.50
C LEU A 276 3.68 8.06 -15.96
N ASP A 277 3.40 7.88 -14.66
CA ASP A 277 3.17 6.56 -14.09
C ASP A 277 1.94 6.56 -13.18
N PHE A 278 1.37 5.38 -12.97
CA PHE A 278 0.17 5.20 -12.18
C PHE A 278 0.17 3.89 -11.41
N ALA A 279 -0.56 3.90 -10.28
CA ALA A 279 -0.93 2.69 -9.56
C ALA A 279 -2.41 2.78 -9.14
N LEU A 280 -3.14 1.67 -9.31
CA LEU A 280 -4.58 1.60 -9.11
C LEU A 280 -4.98 0.39 -8.29
N GLY A 281 -6.10 0.52 -7.57
CA GLY A 281 -6.76 -0.57 -6.88
C GLY A 281 -6.17 -0.86 -5.50
N HIS A 282 -5.62 0.15 -4.84
CA HIS A 282 -5.16 0.04 -3.47
C HIS A 282 -5.69 1.17 -2.58
N SER A 283 -5.58 0.96 -1.29
CA SER A 283 -6.03 1.91 -0.26
C SER A 283 -4.97 2.04 0.82
N ILE A 284 -4.94 3.18 1.46
CA ILE A 284 -4.09 3.44 2.61
C ILE A 284 -4.93 3.91 3.80
N SER A 285 -4.45 3.63 5.01
CA SER A 285 -4.90 4.33 6.21
C SER A 285 -4.03 5.57 6.38
N ASN A 286 -4.64 6.75 6.27
CA ASN A 286 -3.92 8.03 6.34
C ASN A 286 -3.71 8.45 7.80
N GLY A 287 -2.74 7.86 8.46
CA GLY A 287 -2.36 8.18 9.84
C GLY A 287 -1.80 9.60 10.00
N TYR A 288 -1.25 10.19 8.93
CA TYR A 288 -0.82 11.59 8.96
C TYR A 288 -2.02 12.53 9.14
N LEU A 289 -3.05 12.37 8.30
CA LEU A 289 -4.27 13.18 8.40
C LEU A 289 -4.97 12.97 9.75
N GLN A 290 -5.08 11.71 10.18
CA GLN A 290 -5.65 11.37 11.48
C GLN A 290 -4.91 12.10 12.60
N ARG A 291 -3.60 12.02 12.65
CA ARG A 291 -2.80 12.70 13.67
C ARG A 291 -2.93 14.22 13.61
N GLN A 292 -2.96 14.81 12.42
CA GLN A 292 -3.13 16.25 12.25
C GLN A 292 -4.52 16.71 12.74
N MET A 293 -5.56 15.95 12.47
CA MET A 293 -6.92 16.26 12.94
C MET A 293 -7.10 16.02 14.44
N CYS A 294 -6.31 15.14 15.05
CA CYS A 294 -6.35 14.84 16.49
C CYS A 294 -5.37 15.67 17.32
N ASN A 295 -4.62 16.58 16.69
CA ASN A 295 -3.53 17.31 17.36
C ASN A 295 -4.02 18.44 18.29
N PHE A 296 -5.34 18.64 18.40
CA PHE A 296 -5.99 19.58 19.31
C PHE A 296 -5.66 19.30 20.79
N MET A 297 -5.24 18.08 21.13
CA MET A 297 -4.89 17.71 22.50
C MET A 297 -3.64 18.41 23.03
N ASN A 298 -2.79 18.94 22.17
CA ASN A 298 -1.53 19.59 22.57
C ASN A 298 -1.60 21.13 22.63
N GLY A 299 -2.74 21.76 22.32
CA GLY A 299 -2.97 23.21 22.46
C GLY A 299 -2.07 24.15 21.65
N ASN A 300 -0.92 23.66 21.16
CA ASN A 300 0.13 24.46 20.54
C ASN A 300 0.35 24.17 19.05
N THR A 301 -0.50 23.35 18.43
CA THR A 301 -0.35 22.90 17.05
C THR A 301 -1.49 23.41 16.17
N SER A 302 -1.14 23.92 14.99
CA SER A 302 -2.13 24.32 13.99
C SER A 302 -2.91 23.12 13.47
N LEU A 303 -4.22 23.27 13.35
CA LEU A 303 -5.10 22.26 12.77
C LEU A 303 -5.11 22.37 11.23
N PRO A 304 -5.30 21.27 10.51
CA PRO A 304 -5.43 21.30 9.06
C PRO A 304 -6.78 21.92 8.65
N ALA A 305 -6.84 22.53 7.47
CA ALA A 305 -8.09 23.07 6.91
C ALA A 305 -9.20 22.01 6.75
N GLU A 306 -8.86 20.74 6.73
CA GLU A 306 -9.81 19.63 6.69
C GLU A 306 -10.79 19.64 7.88
N ILE A 307 -10.40 20.22 9.02
CA ILE A 307 -11.25 20.33 10.22
C ILE A 307 -12.51 21.16 9.94
N LEU A 308 -12.47 22.09 8.98
CA LEU A 308 -13.62 22.89 8.58
C LEU A 308 -14.73 22.08 7.89
N LYS A 309 -14.45 20.80 7.57
CA LYS A 309 -15.41 19.86 6.98
C LYS A 309 -16.07 18.95 8.03
N CYS A 310 -15.82 19.22 9.32
CA CYS A 310 -16.51 18.56 10.41
C CYS A 310 -17.94 19.07 10.50
N TRP A 311 -18.83 18.19 10.93
CA TRP A 311 -20.23 18.53 11.15
C TRP A 311 -20.41 19.53 12.28
N ASN A 312 -21.30 20.53 12.10
CA ASN A 312 -21.73 21.46 13.13
C ASN A 312 -23.24 21.36 13.32
N VAL A 313 -23.72 21.80 14.47
CA VAL A 313 -25.15 21.79 14.78
C VAL A 313 -25.92 22.63 13.75
N GLY A 314 -26.90 21.97 13.11
CA GLY A 314 -27.70 22.57 12.04
C GLY A 314 -27.25 22.25 10.63
N ASP A 315 -26.06 21.65 10.46
CA ASP A 315 -25.59 21.18 9.16
C ASP A 315 -26.34 19.91 8.72
N ASP A 316 -26.46 19.72 7.42
CA ASP A 316 -26.89 18.46 6.82
C ASP A 316 -25.82 17.37 7.03
N PRO A 317 -26.10 16.32 7.83
CA PRO A 317 -25.10 15.29 8.15
C PRO A 317 -24.64 14.51 6.92
N SER A 318 -25.43 14.48 5.85
CA SER A 318 -25.06 13.81 4.61
C SER A 318 -23.96 14.52 3.85
N LYS A 319 -23.76 15.81 4.09
CA LYS A 319 -22.73 16.66 3.48
C LYS A 319 -21.47 16.78 4.32
N ALA A 320 -21.54 16.45 5.61
CA ALA A 320 -20.38 16.48 6.48
C ALA A 320 -19.41 15.36 6.15
N LYS A 321 -18.14 15.72 5.99
CA LYS A 321 -17.09 14.72 5.73
C LYS A 321 -16.68 13.98 7.02
N TYR A 322 -16.69 14.68 8.13
CA TYR A 322 -16.27 14.20 9.44
C TYR A 322 -17.35 14.46 10.49
N ALA A 323 -17.34 13.68 11.58
CA ALA A 323 -18.12 13.94 12.78
C ALA A 323 -17.75 15.29 13.39
N ARG A 324 -18.47 15.71 14.43
CA ARG A 324 -18.17 16.96 15.13
C ARG A 324 -16.72 16.98 15.63
N PHE A 325 -16.16 18.16 15.64
CA PHE A 325 -14.89 18.45 16.30
C PHE A 325 -15.15 19.07 17.66
N SER A 326 -14.52 18.52 18.70
CA SER A 326 -14.56 19.06 20.07
C SER A 326 -13.14 19.28 20.55
N GLY A 327 -12.72 20.52 20.68
CA GLY A 327 -11.35 20.90 21.01
C GLY A 327 -10.85 20.52 22.41
N ASN A 328 -11.74 20.00 23.28
CA ASN A 328 -11.42 19.73 24.70
C ASN A 328 -11.67 18.27 25.13
N ASP A 329 -11.99 17.38 24.21
CA ASP A 329 -12.41 16.03 24.59
C ASP A 329 -11.34 15.00 24.18
N SER A 330 -10.63 14.46 25.16
CA SER A 330 -9.67 13.37 24.96
C SER A 330 -10.28 12.07 24.40
N ASP A 331 -11.61 11.97 24.47
CA ASP A 331 -12.39 10.85 23.94
C ASP A 331 -12.59 10.93 22.42
N GLU A 332 -12.44 12.10 21.81
CA GLU A 332 -12.60 12.28 20.35
C GLU A 332 -11.71 11.35 19.54
N LEU A 333 -10.48 11.13 19.99
CA LEU A 333 -9.55 10.17 19.38
C LEU A 333 -10.18 8.77 19.26
N ASN A 334 -10.86 8.34 20.31
CA ASN A 334 -11.40 6.98 20.38
C ASN A 334 -12.80 6.86 19.82
N LYS A 335 -13.59 7.95 19.83
CA LYS A 335 -14.95 7.97 19.31
C LYS A 335 -15.03 8.29 17.83
N ASN A 336 -14.45 9.44 17.43
CA ASN A 336 -14.69 10.03 16.12
C ASN A 336 -13.48 9.93 15.18
N PHE A 337 -12.25 9.98 15.70
CA PHE A 337 -11.02 10.08 14.91
C PHE A 337 -10.09 8.88 15.08
N ARG A 338 -10.65 7.66 15.07
CA ARG A 338 -9.89 6.42 15.16
C ARG A 338 -8.98 6.25 13.95
N ASP A 339 -7.72 5.91 14.19
CA ASP A 339 -6.73 5.65 13.15
C ASP A 339 -7.07 4.45 12.27
N ASN A 340 -7.63 3.40 12.90
CA ASN A 340 -8.06 2.18 12.23
C ASN A 340 -9.53 2.22 11.81
N SER A 341 -9.92 3.25 11.06
CA SER A 341 -11.31 3.41 10.62
C SER A 341 -11.41 3.81 9.15
N ASP A 342 -12.61 3.70 8.59
CA ASP A 342 -12.90 4.16 7.23
C ASP A 342 -12.89 5.69 7.11
N VAL A 343 -12.88 6.43 8.23
CA VAL A 343 -12.75 7.89 8.24
C VAL A 343 -11.44 8.35 7.63
N PHE A 344 -10.36 7.63 7.93
CA PHE A 344 -9.01 7.92 7.45
C PHE A 344 -8.52 6.93 6.39
N THR A 345 -9.36 6.00 5.98
CA THR A 345 -9.06 5.13 4.85
C THR A 345 -9.33 5.87 3.54
N GLN A 346 -8.32 5.97 2.70
CA GLN A 346 -8.39 6.66 1.42
C GLN A 346 -8.00 5.72 0.28
N LYS A 347 -8.64 5.89 -0.88
CA LYS A 347 -8.15 5.28 -2.12
C LYS A 347 -6.81 5.92 -2.45
N ALA A 348 -5.80 5.08 -2.66
CA ALA A 348 -4.45 5.55 -2.95
C ALA A 348 -4.12 5.48 -4.45
N ASP A 349 -5.14 5.32 -5.28
CA ASP A 349 -5.00 5.41 -6.73
C ASP A 349 -4.35 6.73 -7.12
N TYR A 350 -3.38 6.67 -8.01
CA TYR A 350 -2.71 7.88 -8.49
C TYR A 350 -2.29 7.80 -9.95
N LEU A 351 -2.18 8.96 -10.56
CA LEU A 351 -1.41 9.25 -11.76
C LEU A 351 -0.37 10.32 -11.42
N CYS A 352 0.90 10.06 -11.68
CA CYS A 352 2.00 10.97 -11.42
C CYS A 352 2.62 11.48 -12.70
N ILE A 353 2.85 12.81 -12.80
CA ILE A 353 3.80 13.37 -13.77
C ILE A 353 5.19 13.11 -13.21
N ARG A 354 5.76 11.96 -13.60
CA ARG A 354 7.00 11.46 -13.03
C ARG A 354 8.22 12.22 -13.51
N GLU A 355 8.29 12.51 -14.81
CA GLU A 355 9.37 13.27 -15.41
C GLU A 355 8.89 14.08 -16.61
N ILE A 356 9.34 15.31 -16.68
CA ILE A 356 9.37 16.09 -17.93
C ILE A 356 10.81 16.53 -18.12
N SER A 357 11.43 16.12 -19.24
CA SER A 357 12.78 16.54 -19.58
C SER A 357 12.86 17.09 -20.99
N LEU A 358 13.58 18.19 -21.14
CA LEU A 358 13.90 18.83 -22.40
C LEU A 358 15.40 18.80 -22.61
N GLN A 359 15.82 18.19 -23.71
CA GLN A 359 17.22 18.14 -24.12
C GLN A 359 17.38 18.91 -25.42
N TYR A 360 18.54 19.58 -25.54
CA TYR A 360 18.93 20.22 -26.80
C TYR A 360 20.35 19.80 -27.17
N ALA A 361 20.45 19.08 -28.27
CA ALA A 361 21.73 18.71 -28.89
C ALA A 361 22.14 19.83 -29.85
N LEU A 362 23.27 20.48 -29.56
CA LEU A 362 23.78 21.56 -30.39
C LEU A 362 24.21 21.04 -31.78
N PRO A 363 23.92 21.79 -32.86
CA PRO A 363 24.32 21.42 -34.22
C PRO A 363 25.85 21.31 -34.38
N GLN A 364 26.28 20.27 -35.10
CA GLN A 364 27.69 19.99 -35.32
C GLN A 364 28.46 21.18 -35.94
N ALA A 365 27.79 21.96 -36.77
CA ALA A 365 28.41 23.16 -37.42
C ALA A 365 28.82 24.24 -36.40
N LEU A 366 28.16 24.34 -35.23
CA LEU A 366 28.54 25.21 -34.14
C LEU A 366 29.67 24.59 -33.31
N LEU A 367 29.60 23.28 -33.05
CA LEU A 367 30.56 22.57 -32.21
C LEU A 367 31.95 22.46 -32.84
N ALA A 368 32.02 22.30 -34.18
CA ALA A 368 33.27 22.26 -34.91
C ALA A 368 34.12 23.55 -34.75
N LYS A 369 33.46 24.70 -34.54
CA LYS A 369 34.16 25.98 -34.31
C LYS A 369 34.88 26.07 -32.98
N ILE A 370 34.47 25.26 -32.01
CA ILE A 370 35.02 25.23 -30.64
C ILE A 370 35.73 23.92 -30.29
N GLY A 371 35.98 23.07 -31.31
CA GLY A 371 36.71 21.80 -31.16
C GLY A 371 35.98 20.71 -30.41
N LEU A 372 34.66 20.79 -30.25
CA LEU A 372 33.86 19.77 -29.59
C LEU A 372 33.15 18.84 -30.58
N LYS A 373 33.02 17.57 -30.21
CA LYS A 373 32.29 16.56 -30.98
C LYS A 373 30.81 16.50 -30.62
N GLY A 374 30.44 16.91 -29.41
CA GLY A 374 29.05 16.90 -28.96
C GLY A 374 28.82 17.81 -27.75
N LEU A 375 27.67 18.47 -27.71
CA LEU A 375 27.17 19.21 -26.56
C LEU A 375 25.66 19.03 -26.45
N VAL A 376 25.21 18.47 -25.32
CA VAL A 376 23.78 18.31 -25.03
C VAL A 376 23.48 19.01 -23.71
N LEU A 377 22.53 19.94 -23.76
CA LEU A 377 21.97 20.61 -22.59
C LEU A 377 20.69 19.90 -22.19
N THR A 378 20.47 19.68 -20.89
CA THR A 378 19.29 19.00 -20.35
C THR A 378 18.68 19.81 -19.24
N LEU A 379 17.37 20.01 -19.31
CA LEU A 379 16.53 20.49 -18.21
C LEU A 379 15.58 19.35 -17.84
N ALA A 380 15.46 19.01 -16.57
CA ALA A 380 14.54 17.98 -16.14
C ALA A 380 13.85 18.33 -14.83
N GLY A 381 12.59 17.98 -14.73
CA GLY A 381 11.77 18.04 -13.52
C GLY A 381 11.20 16.67 -13.19
N ASN A 382 11.38 16.22 -11.95
CA ASN A 382 10.90 14.92 -11.48
C ASN A 382 9.86 15.07 -10.38
N ASN A 383 8.93 14.11 -10.28
CA ASN A 383 7.84 14.05 -9.29
C ASN A 383 7.01 15.35 -9.28
N LEU A 384 6.64 15.85 -10.45
CA LEU A 384 6.09 17.19 -10.61
C LEU A 384 4.70 17.34 -10.02
N HIS A 385 3.83 16.33 -10.21
CA HIS A 385 2.47 16.37 -9.69
C HIS A 385 1.85 14.99 -9.56
N TYR A 386 1.07 14.77 -8.48
CA TYR A 386 0.24 13.60 -8.27
C TYR A 386 -1.24 13.99 -8.38
N PHE A 387 -1.96 13.32 -9.25
CA PHE A 387 -3.41 13.32 -9.28
C PHE A 387 -3.89 12.14 -8.42
N THR A 388 -4.40 12.42 -7.24
CA THR A 388 -4.79 11.42 -6.23
C THR A 388 -5.82 12.00 -5.26
N GLU A 389 -6.60 11.13 -4.62
CA GLU A 389 -7.51 11.50 -3.53
C GLU A 389 -6.81 11.54 -2.15
N VAL A 390 -5.55 11.12 -2.07
CA VAL A 390 -4.79 11.10 -0.81
C VAL A 390 -4.46 12.51 -0.35
N ILE A 391 -4.80 12.81 0.90
CA ILE A 391 -4.65 14.14 1.49
C ILE A 391 -3.36 14.19 2.31
N GLY A 392 -2.48 15.15 2.00
CA GLY A 392 -1.31 15.50 2.82
C GLY A 392 -0.16 14.50 2.81
N LEU A 393 -0.32 13.35 2.13
CA LEU A 393 0.72 12.33 1.94
C LEU A 393 0.93 12.04 0.46
N SER A 394 2.09 11.46 0.13
CA SER A 394 2.23 10.80 -1.16
C SER A 394 1.48 9.46 -1.17
N PRO A 395 0.74 9.13 -2.24
CA PRO A 395 0.06 7.84 -2.36
C PRO A 395 1.03 6.64 -2.43
N GLU A 396 2.31 6.88 -2.69
CA GLU A 396 3.37 5.86 -2.73
C GLU A 396 3.93 5.52 -1.34
N VAL A 397 3.69 6.39 -0.36
CA VAL A 397 4.15 6.20 1.02
C VAL A 397 3.13 5.35 1.76
N GLY A 398 3.53 4.15 2.16
CA GLY A 398 2.67 3.22 2.90
C GLY A 398 2.24 1.98 2.14
N ALA A 399 2.74 1.75 0.92
CA ALA A 399 2.57 0.49 0.19
C ALA A 399 3.28 -0.71 0.85
N SER A 400 3.83 -0.54 2.05
CA SER A 400 4.30 -1.67 2.84
C SER A 400 3.10 -2.43 3.41
N SER A 401 3.21 -3.74 3.53
CA SER A 401 2.21 -4.71 3.95
C SER A 401 1.61 -4.48 5.34
N THR A 402 1.99 -3.45 6.04
CA THR A 402 1.53 -3.07 7.37
C THR A 402 0.84 -1.71 7.30
N TYR A 403 -0.42 -1.72 7.59
CA TYR A 403 -1.28 -0.77 8.21
C TYR A 403 -0.56 0.52 8.69
N SER A 404 -0.67 1.57 8.03
CA SER A 404 -0.38 2.95 8.35
C SER A 404 0.56 3.61 7.34
N GLY A 405 0.05 4.62 6.66
CA GLY A 405 0.88 5.66 6.12
C GLY A 405 1.67 6.27 7.28
N SER A 406 2.91 5.90 7.42
CA SER A 406 3.77 6.38 8.49
C SER A 406 3.91 7.89 8.36
N PHE A 407 3.44 8.65 9.34
CA PHE A 407 3.64 10.09 9.41
C PHE A 407 5.11 10.50 9.60
N ASN A 408 6.01 9.53 9.69
CA ASN A 408 7.46 9.75 9.79
C ASN A 408 8.20 9.52 8.47
N THR A 409 7.49 9.25 7.37
CA THR A 409 8.13 9.02 6.07
C THR A 409 8.30 10.34 5.34
N TYR A 410 9.51 10.61 4.88
CA TYR A 410 9.80 11.81 4.08
C TYR A 410 9.06 11.71 2.73
N PRO A 411 8.27 12.73 2.33
CA PRO A 411 7.55 12.67 1.07
C PRO A 411 8.50 12.73 -0.12
N PRO A 412 8.15 12.12 -1.26
CA PRO A 412 8.90 12.30 -2.50
C PRO A 412 9.02 13.78 -2.85
N ILE A 413 10.25 14.24 -3.04
CA ILE A 413 10.53 15.65 -3.36
C ILE A 413 10.35 15.91 -4.85
N ARG A 414 9.89 17.10 -5.21
CA ARG A 414 10.04 17.63 -6.56
C ARG A 414 11.51 18.01 -6.76
N LYS A 415 12.07 17.55 -7.87
CA LYS A 415 13.46 17.82 -8.21
C LYS A 415 13.54 18.47 -9.56
N PHE A 416 14.28 19.58 -9.65
CA PHE A 416 14.65 20.21 -10.91
C PHE A 416 16.17 20.08 -11.10
N SER A 417 16.58 19.71 -12.28
CA SER A 417 18.00 19.55 -12.62
C SER A 417 18.33 20.18 -13.95
N ILE A 418 19.53 20.75 -14.02
CA ILE A 418 20.16 21.24 -15.23
C ILE A 418 21.41 20.41 -15.46
N GLY A 419 21.58 19.89 -16.65
CA GLY A 419 22.72 19.05 -17.04
C GLY A 419 23.37 19.55 -18.33
N CYS A 420 24.69 19.31 -18.43
CA CYS A 420 25.46 19.54 -19.62
C CYS A 420 26.36 18.32 -19.89
N LYS A 421 26.20 17.70 -21.05
CA LYS A 421 27.06 16.60 -21.51
C LYS A 421 27.93 17.10 -22.64
N VAL A 422 29.24 17.08 -22.43
CA VAL A 422 30.26 17.46 -23.43
C VAL A 422 30.94 16.21 -23.94
N THR A 423 31.12 16.12 -25.26
CA THR A 423 31.94 15.08 -25.95
C THR A 423 33.08 15.76 -26.64
N LEU A 424 34.32 15.39 -26.29
CA LEU A 424 35.57 15.92 -26.83
C LEU A 424 36.01 15.19 -28.09
#